data_c1a0ea1af2a03675a634c8ea89a2e3ad
#
_entry.id   c1a0ea1af2a03675a634c8ea89a2e3ad
#
_cell.length_a   1.000
_cell.length_b   1.000
_cell.length_c   1.000
_cell.angle_alpha   90.00
_cell.angle_beta   90.00
_cell.angle_gamma   90.00
#
_symmetry.space_group_name_H-M   'P 1'
#
loop_
_entity.id
_entity.type
_entity.pdbx_description
1 polymer ?
#
loop_
_entity_poly.entity_id
_entity_poly.type
_entity_poly.pdbx_seq_one_letter_code
_entity_poly.pdbx_strand_id
1 'polypeptide(L)'
;EKDVQWSEEGIISSFKFIQKLWNLHCRILEEIKSDYENDHDEEIVKFTNKLIKKITENLESFSYNKIIANLHEMYSFMNKQIKNNYSKKTLSENYKKILILISPVIPHFANECLNMMDENNDLNWPSFNKDMLIENDVEIVIQINGKKRGLLKVKRDLEEDNLLELIIKDIKLKKYI
;
A
#
# COMPACT_ATOMS: atom_id res chain seq x y z
N GLU A 1 7.60 9.43 25.92
CA GLU A 1 7.57 7.97 26.11
C GLU A 1 6.37 7.64 27.00
N LYS A 2 5.49 6.78 26.53
CA LYS A 2 4.40 6.23 27.37
C LYS A 2 4.79 4.79 27.67
N ASP A 3 4.64 4.39 28.92
CA ASP A 3 4.82 3.00 29.31
C ASP A 3 3.87 2.11 28.51
N VAL A 4 4.43 1.08 27.89
CA VAL A 4 3.65 0.08 27.17
C VAL A 4 3.17 -0.95 28.17
N GLN A 5 1.88 -0.98 28.44
CA GLN A 5 1.28 -2.02 29.23
C GLN A 5 1.25 -3.33 28.46
N TRP A 6 1.80 -4.39 29.07
CA TRP A 6 1.69 -5.74 28.56
C TRP A 6 0.23 -6.19 28.56
N SER A 7 -0.27 -6.65 27.42
CA SER A 7 -1.62 -7.24 27.34
C SER A 7 -1.60 -8.51 26.51
N GLU A 8 -2.23 -9.55 27.01
CA GLU A 8 -2.39 -10.82 26.30
C GLU A 8 -3.16 -10.63 24.98
N GLU A 9 -4.16 -9.79 24.98
CA GLU A 9 -4.94 -9.46 23.78
C GLU A 9 -4.06 -8.83 22.69
N GLY A 10 -3.11 -7.97 23.06
CA GLY A 10 -2.15 -7.36 22.14
C GLY A 10 -1.26 -8.41 21.47
N ILE A 11 -0.78 -9.38 22.23
CA ILE A 11 0.04 -10.49 21.71
C ILE A 11 -0.75 -11.38 20.76
N ILE A 12 -1.95 -11.77 21.16
CA ILE A 12 -2.84 -12.60 20.33
C ILE A 12 -3.14 -11.88 19.01
N SER A 13 -3.40 -10.57 19.06
CA SER A 13 -3.66 -9.76 17.87
C SER A 13 -2.45 -9.67 16.95
N SER A 14 -1.26 -9.49 17.51
CA SER A 14 0.01 -9.46 16.77
C SER A 14 0.30 -10.81 16.12
N PHE A 15 0.11 -11.91 16.85
CA PHE A 15 0.26 -13.27 16.32
C PHE A 15 -0.69 -13.53 15.15
N LYS A 16 -1.98 -13.19 15.30
CA LYS A 16 -2.97 -13.31 14.22
C LYS A 16 -2.60 -12.47 12.99
N PHE A 17 -1.97 -11.31 13.21
CA PHE A 17 -1.52 -10.48 12.09
C PHE A 17 -0.35 -11.12 11.35
N ILE A 18 0.63 -11.67 12.06
CA ILE A 18 1.75 -12.42 11.44
C ILE A 18 1.22 -13.63 10.65
N GLN A 19 0.23 -14.35 11.17
CA GLN A 19 -0.42 -15.45 10.42
C GLN A 19 -1.07 -14.96 9.12
N LYS A 20 -1.72 -13.79 9.15
CA LYS A 20 -2.28 -13.18 7.93
C LYS A 20 -1.20 -12.79 6.92
N LEU A 21 -0.09 -12.24 7.39
CA LEU A 21 1.06 -11.92 6.53
C LEU A 21 1.67 -13.18 5.91
N TRP A 22 1.77 -14.27 6.68
CA TRP A 22 2.25 -15.55 6.18
C TRP A 22 1.36 -16.12 5.07
N ASN A 23 0.06 -16.13 5.30
CA ASN A 23 -0.91 -16.57 4.29
C ASN A 23 -0.85 -15.70 3.02
N LEU A 24 -0.66 -14.40 3.18
CA LEU A 24 -0.47 -13.49 2.05
C LEU A 24 0.83 -13.82 1.30
N HIS A 25 1.93 -14.07 2.01
CA HIS A 25 3.20 -14.47 1.42
C HIS A 25 3.07 -15.73 0.56
N CYS A 26 2.44 -16.79 1.08
CA CYS A 26 2.23 -18.03 0.33
C CYS A 26 1.47 -17.77 -0.98
N ARG A 27 0.43 -16.93 -0.94
CA ARG A 27 -0.32 -16.55 -2.14
C ARG A 27 0.50 -15.73 -3.12
N ILE A 28 1.34 -14.82 -2.64
CA ILE A 28 2.26 -14.04 -3.50
C ILE A 28 3.25 -14.97 -4.19
N LEU A 29 3.79 -15.98 -3.49
CA LEU A 29 4.67 -16.97 -4.10
C LEU A 29 4.00 -17.78 -5.21
N GLU A 30 2.71 -18.09 -5.06
CA GLU A 30 1.92 -18.76 -6.10
C GLU A 30 1.77 -17.85 -7.33
N GLU A 31 1.45 -16.57 -7.13
CA GLU A 31 1.32 -15.61 -8.21
C GLU A 31 2.66 -15.31 -8.93
N ILE A 32 3.77 -15.25 -8.20
CA ILE A 32 5.10 -15.09 -8.79
C ILE A 32 5.47 -16.27 -9.70
N LYS A 33 4.94 -17.47 -9.47
CA LYS A 33 5.14 -18.63 -10.34
C LYS A 33 4.36 -18.55 -11.64
N SER A 34 3.32 -17.75 -11.68
CA SER A 34 2.50 -17.50 -12.87
C SER A 34 3.14 -16.41 -13.72
N ASP A 35 3.17 -16.60 -15.04
CA ASP A 35 3.79 -15.64 -15.96
C ASP A 35 2.66 -14.88 -16.67
N TYR A 36 2.34 -13.70 -16.17
CA TYR A 36 1.36 -12.82 -16.78
C TYR A 36 2.06 -11.60 -17.36
N GLU A 37 1.72 -11.24 -18.59
CA GLU A 37 1.99 -9.91 -19.14
C GLU A 37 0.81 -9.01 -18.76
N ASN A 38 1.06 -7.90 -18.05
CA ASN A 38 -0.03 -7.04 -17.59
C ASN A 38 0.32 -5.56 -17.61
N ASP A 39 -0.69 -4.75 -17.96
CA ASP A 39 -0.61 -3.28 -18.02
C ASP A 39 -0.80 -2.59 -16.64
N HIS A 40 -1.09 -3.35 -15.57
CA HIS A 40 -1.40 -2.78 -14.24
C HIS A 40 -0.19 -2.71 -13.29
N ASP A 41 1.00 -2.99 -13.76
CA ASP A 41 2.23 -2.99 -12.97
C ASP A 41 2.53 -1.64 -12.29
N GLU A 42 2.02 -0.55 -12.83
CA GLU A 42 2.25 0.80 -12.29
C GLU A 42 1.66 1.00 -10.89
N GLU A 43 0.53 0.35 -10.56
CA GLU A 43 -0.13 0.50 -9.25
C GLU A 43 0.75 -0.02 -8.10
N ILE A 44 1.31 -1.23 -8.24
CA ILE A 44 2.18 -1.81 -7.21
C ILE A 44 3.48 -1.03 -7.08
N VAL A 45 4.04 -0.54 -8.20
CA VAL A 45 5.27 0.27 -8.20
C VAL A 45 5.02 1.59 -7.46
N LYS A 46 3.94 2.31 -7.75
CA LYS A 46 3.56 3.55 -7.05
C LYS A 46 3.32 3.31 -5.56
N PHE A 47 2.58 2.25 -5.23
CA PHE A 47 2.31 1.90 -3.83
C PHE A 47 3.61 1.61 -3.09
N THR A 48 4.51 0.79 -3.65
CA THR A 48 5.79 0.44 -3.04
C THR A 48 6.66 1.68 -2.82
N ASN A 49 6.74 2.60 -3.79
CA ASN A 49 7.50 3.85 -3.63
C ASN A 49 6.95 4.72 -2.48
N LYS A 50 5.62 4.85 -2.35
CA LYS A 50 4.99 5.55 -1.22
C LYS A 50 5.29 4.86 0.11
N LEU A 51 5.25 3.54 0.14
CA LEU A 51 5.53 2.75 1.34
C LEU A 51 6.99 2.90 1.78
N ILE A 52 7.95 2.87 0.83
CA ILE A 52 9.38 3.10 1.11
C ILE A 52 9.54 4.46 1.82
N LYS A 53 8.99 5.53 1.24
CA LYS A 53 9.06 6.87 1.83
C LYS A 53 8.49 6.88 3.25
N LYS A 54 7.23 6.42 3.43
CA LYS A 54 6.54 6.43 4.72
C LYS A 54 7.32 5.66 5.81
N ILE A 55 7.78 4.45 5.50
CA ILE A 55 8.50 3.62 6.47
C ILE A 55 9.86 4.21 6.79
N THR A 56 10.61 4.73 5.81
CA THR A 56 11.89 5.39 6.04
C THR A 56 11.73 6.58 7.00
N GLU A 57 10.80 7.50 6.71
CA GLU A 57 10.52 8.67 7.57
C GLU A 57 10.06 8.25 8.99
N ASN A 58 9.26 7.19 9.10
CA ASN A 58 8.78 6.69 10.38
C ASN A 58 9.89 5.99 11.19
N LEU A 59 10.85 5.33 10.54
CA LEU A 59 12.04 4.77 11.20
C LEU A 59 12.96 5.87 11.70
N GLU A 60 13.26 6.88 10.88
CA GLU A 60 14.08 8.04 11.26
C GLU A 60 13.49 8.81 12.45
N SER A 61 12.16 8.86 12.54
CA SER A 61 11.44 9.51 13.64
C SER A 61 11.09 8.57 14.81
N PHE A 62 11.56 7.32 14.81
CA PHE A 62 11.23 6.29 15.81
C PHE A 62 9.71 6.10 16.03
N SER A 63 8.90 6.36 14.99
CA SER A 63 7.45 6.27 15.02
C SER A 63 6.94 4.85 14.72
N TYR A 64 7.34 3.85 15.53
CA TYR A 64 7.03 2.42 15.29
C TYR A 64 5.54 2.11 15.20
N ASN A 65 4.69 2.80 15.95
CA ASN A 65 3.25 2.65 15.86
C ASN A 65 2.72 2.99 14.46
N LYS A 66 3.31 4.00 13.79
CA LYS A 66 2.96 4.36 12.41
C LYS A 66 3.46 3.29 11.43
N ILE A 67 4.61 2.67 11.70
CA ILE A 67 5.10 1.56 10.88
C ILE A 67 4.11 0.40 10.91
N ILE A 68 3.60 0.03 12.09
CA ILE A 68 2.58 -1.01 12.19
C ILE A 68 1.32 -0.66 11.38
N ALA A 69 0.87 0.60 11.43
CA ALA A 69 -0.24 1.05 10.60
C ALA A 69 0.06 0.93 9.08
N ASN A 70 1.29 1.26 8.67
CA ASN A 70 1.72 1.07 7.28
C ASN A 70 1.77 -0.42 6.87
N LEU A 71 2.11 -1.34 7.80
CA LEU A 71 2.06 -2.78 7.53
C LEU A 71 0.62 -3.26 7.31
N HIS A 72 -0.34 -2.73 8.05
CA HIS A 72 -1.76 -3.02 7.82
C HIS A 72 -2.26 -2.45 6.49
N GLU A 73 -1.83 -1.24 6.12
CA GLU A 73 -2.10 -0.63 4.82
C GLU A 73 -1.53 -1.51 3.68
N MET A 74 -0.28 -1.93 3.81
CA MET A 74 0.40 -2.84 2.89
C MET A 74 -0.36 -4.16 2.74
N TYR A 75 -0.72 -4.80 3.86
CA TYR A 75 -1.47 -6.04 3.83
C TYR A 75 -2.81 -5.87 3.08
N SER A 76 -3.54 -4.81 3.38
CA SER A 76 -4.83 -4.53 2.75
C SER A 76 -4.70 -4.29 1.25
N PHE A 77 -3.68 -3.52 0.84
CA PHE A 77 -3.37 -3.28 -0.57
C PHE A 77 -3.02 -4.58 -1.28
N MET A 78 -2.01 -5.31 -0.81
CA MET A 78 -1.54 -6.54 -1.44
C MET A 78 -2.64 -7.60 -1.51
N ASN A 79 -3.42 -7.77 -0.44
CA ASN A 79 -4.51 -8.75 -0.40
C ASN A 79 -5.64 -8.44 -1.39
N LYS A 80 -5.88 -7.15 -1.67
CA LYS A 80 -6.86 -6.71 -2.67
C LYS A 80 -6.32 -6.85 -4.09
N GLN A 81 -5.06 -6.50 -4.30
CA GLN A 81 -4.44 -6.34 -5.61
C GLN A 81 -3.80 -7.61 -6.17
N ILE A 82 -3.50 -8.60 -5.32
CA ILE A 82 -2.82 -9.83 -5.76
C ILE A 82 -3.56 -10.58 -6.89
N LYS A 83 -4.85 -10.36 -7.05
CA LYS A 83 -5.67 -10.95 -8.12
C LYS A 83 -5.57 -10.21 -9.47
N ASN A 84 -4.85 -9.10 -9.52
CA ASN A 84 -4.72 -8.28 -10.73
C ASN A 84 -3.67 -8.80 -11.72
N ASN A 85 -3.12 -10.01 -11.47
CA ASN A 85 -2.19 -10.70 -12.38
C ASN A 85 -1.00 -9.81 -12.78
N TYR A 86 -0.26 -9.27 -11.81
CA TYR A 86 0.96 -8.51 -12.07
C TYR A 86 2.01 -9.35 -12.82
N SER A 87 2.86 -8.71 -13.59
CA SER A 87 4.00 -9.41 -14.17
C SER A 87 4.87 -9.99 -13.04
N LYS A 88 5.37 -11.21 -13.26
CA LYS A 88 6.20 -11.94 -12.29
C LYS A 88 7.37 -11.09 -11.78
N LYS A 89 8.05 -10.40 -12.71
CA LYS A 89 9.20 -9.56 -12.38
C LYS A 89 8.80 -8.40 -11.47
N THR A 90 7.76 -7.64 -11.86
CA THR A 90 7.32 -6.48 -11.09
C THR A 90 6.82 -6.87 -9.71
N LEU A 91 6.07 -7.97 -9.60
CA LEU A 91 5.57 -8.46 -8.31
C LEU A 91 6.73 -8.89 -7.41
N SER A 92 7.67 -9.69 -7.93
CA SER A 92 8.84 -10.15 -7.17
C SER A 92 9.71 -9.00 -6.68
N GLU A 93 10.11 -8.08 -7.57
CA GLU A 93 10.96 -6.94 -7.22
C GLU A 93 10.32 -6.02 -6.18
N ASN A 94 9.03 -5.72 -6.31
CA ASN A 94 8.34 -4.84 -5.35
C ASN A 94 8.09 -5.56 -4.03
N TYR A 95 7.76 -6.84 -4.05
CA TYR A 95 7.58 -7.62 -2.83
C TYR A 95 8.88 -7.80 -2.06
N LYS A 96 10.02 -8.04 -2.74
CA LYS A 96 11.34 -8.03 -2.11
C LYS A 96 11.60 -6.71 -1.36
N LYS A 97 11.35 -5.56 -2.01
CA LYS A 97 11.48 -4.25 -1.36
C LYS A 97 10.62 -4.15 -0.10
N ILE A 98 9.37 -4.61 -0.17
CA ILE A 98 8.46 -4.63 0.98
C ILE A 98 9.01 -5.49 2.11
N LEU A 99 9.56 -6.67 1.84
CA LEU A 99 10.16 -7.54 2.85
C LEU A 99 11.37 -6.89 3.53
N ILE A 100 12.21 -6.18 2.76
CA ILE A 100 13.32 -5.41 3.33
C ILE A 100 12.81 -4.30 4.26
N LEU A 101 11.77 -3.57 3.86
CA LEU A 101 11.18 -2.48 4.67
C LEU A 101 10.62 -2.96 6.01
N ILE A 102 10.09 -4.16 6.08
CA ILE A 102 9.48 -4.70 7.30
C ILE A 102 10.50 -5.43 8.20
N SER A 103 11.70 -5.73 7.69
CA SER A 103 12.72 -6.46 8.42
C SER A 103 13.15 -5.82 9.75
N PRO A 104 13.19 -4.48 9.93
CA PRO A 104 13.50 -3.89 11.23
C PRO A 104 12.46 -4.16 12.32
N VAL A 105 11.24 -4.52 11.95
CA VAL A 105 10.12 -4.75 12.89
C VAL A 105 9.87 -6.24 13.12
N ILE A 106 9.88 -7.04 12.06
CA ILE A 106 9.65 -8.49 12.10
C ILE A 106 10.73 -9.26 11.31
N PRO A 107 11.99 -9.24 11.78
CA PRO A 107 13.15 -9.73 11.03
C PRO A 107 13.07 -11.21 10.67
N HIS A 108 12.62 -12.06 11.60
CA HIS A 108 12.55 -13.50 11.34
C HIS A 108 11.56 -13.83 10.21
N PHE A 109 10.39 -13.16 10.22
CA PHE A 109 9.40 -13.31 9.15
C PHE A 109 9.98 -12.83 7.80
N ALA A 110 10.57 -11.63 7.78
CA ALA A 110 11.10 -11.05 6.56
C ALA A 110 12.21 -11.91 5.95
N ASN A 111 13.14 -12.39 6.76
CA ASN A 111 14.24 -13.24 6.33
C ASN A 111 13.75 -14.58 5.79
N GLU A 112 12.80 -15.21 6.46
CA GLU A 112 12.23 -16.48 5.98
C GLU A 112 11.52 -16.30 4.62
N CYS A 113 10.74 -15.22 4.47
CA CYS A 113 10.09 -14.91 3.21
C CYS A 113 11.10 -14.65 2.07
N LEU A 114 12.19 -13.93 2.35
CA LEU A 114 13.26 -13.69 1.38
C LEU A 114 13.99 -14.99 1.00
N ASN A 115 14.25 -15.86 1.97
CA ASN A 115 14.84 -17.19 1.72
C ASN A 115 13.94 -18.02 0.78
N MET A 116 12.64 -18.02 0.99
CA MET A 116 11.69 -18.76 0.15
C MET A 116 11.58 -18.21 -1.28
N MET A 117 11.99 -16.97 -1.49
CA MET A 117 12.07 -16.34 -2.82
C MET A 117 13.43 -16.49 -3.49
N ASP A 118 14.41 -17.11 -2.84
CA ASP A 118 15.83 -17.17 -3.26
C ASP A 118 16.47 -15.77 -3.41
N GLU A 119 15.97 -14.77 -2.66
CA GLU A 119 16.31 -13.35 -2.77
C GLU A 119 17.18 -12.84 -1.60
N ASN A 120 18.12 -13.68 -1.12
CA ASN A 120 19.00 -13.34 0.00
C ASN A 120 20.17 -12.43 -0.36
N ASN A 121 20.37 -12.17 -1.62
CA ASN A 121 21.46 -11.34 -2.11
C ASN A 121 20.99 -9.89 -2.22
N ASP A 122 21.87 -8.96 -1.82
CA ASP A 122 21.66 -7.52 -1.92
C ASP A 122 20.41 -7.01 -1.19
N LEU A 123 20.48 -7.04 0.14
CA LEU A 123 19.44 -6.55 1.06
C LEU A 123 19.60 -5.05 1.40
N ASN A 124 20.09 -4.26 0.45
CA ASN A 124 20.22 -2.82 0.64
C ASN A 124 18.85 -2.17 0.86
N TRP A 125 18.83 -1.15 1.73
CA TRP A 125 17.61 -0.38 1.97
C TRP A 125 17.09 0.24 0.68
N PRO A 126 15.84 -0.01 0.29
CA PRO A 126 15.33 0.47 -1.00
C PRO A 126 15.17 1.98 -1.03
N SER A 127 15.54 2.58 -2.15
CA SER A 127 15.26 3.98 -2.45
C SER A 127 13.91 4.12 -3.18
N PHE A 128 13.28 5.30 -3.05
CA PHE A 128 12.05 5.61 -3.77
C PHE A 128 12.29 6.62 -4.90
N ASN A 129 11.52 6.48 -5.97
CA ASN A 129 11.48 7.47 -7.03
C ASN A 129 10.46 8.56 -6.69
N LYS A 130 10.88 9.84 -6.68
CA LYS A 130 10.02 10.98 -6.36
C LYS A 130 8.89 11.16 -7.37
N ASP A 131 9.11 10.86 -8.63
CA ASP A 131 8.11 11.00 -9.69
C ASP A 131 6.92 10.05 -9.48
N MET A 132 7.19 8.86 -8.89
CA MET A 132 6.18 7.89 -8.53
C MET A 132 5.33 8.28 -7.30
N LEU A 133 5.72 9.34 -6.59
CA LEU A 133 4.95 9.87 -5.45
C LEU A 133 3.90 10.90 -5.88
N ILE A 134 3.96 11.38 -7.11
CA ILE A 134 3.02 12.37 -7.63
C ILE A 134 1.67 11.67 -7.84
N GLU A 135 0.69 12.09 -7.07
CA GLU A 135 -0.70 11.69 -7.30
C GLU A 135 -1.29 12.57 -8.39
N ASN A 136 -1.49 11.96 -9.55
CA ASN A 136 -2.16 12.64 -10.65
C ASN A 136 -3.67 12.79 -10.39
N ASP A 137 -4.22 11.96 -9.51
CA ASP A 137 -5.62 11.98 -9.14
C ASP A 137 -5.81 12.45 -7.70
N VAL A 138 -6.79 13.30 -7.47
CA VAL A 138 -7.20 13.78 -6.14
C VAL A 138 -8.67 13.43 -5.90
N GLU A 139 -9.00 13.06 -4.65
CA GLU A 139 -10.40 12.92 -4.25
C GLU A 139 -10.95 14.26 -3.77
N ILE A 140 -11.94 14.77 -4.49
CA ILE A 140 -12.63 16.01 -4.12
C ILE A 140 -13.94 15.65 -3.42
N VAL A 141 -14.15 16.27 -2.25
CA VAL A 141 -15.41 16.14 -1.51
C VAL A 141 -16.41 17.14 -2.09
N ILE A 142 -17.49 16.64 -2.65
CA ILE A 142 -18.60 17.49 -3.17
C ILE A 142 -19.55 17.78 -2.03
N GLN A 143 -19.73 19.09 -1.77
CA GLN A 143 -20.69 19.59 -0.80
C GLN A 143 -21.75 20.45 -1.49
N ILE A 144 -23.01 20.21 -1.16
CA ILE A 144 -24.15 21.01 -1.64
C ILE A 144 -24.94 21.44 -0.40
N ASN A 145 -25.13 22.74 -0.25
CA ASN A 145 -25.78 23.36 0.94
C ASN A 145 -25.14 22.93 2.26
N GLY A 146 -23.77 22.91 2.30
CA GLY A 146 -22.98 22.57 3.50
C GLY A 146 -23.00 21.09 3.89
N LYS A 147 -23.65 20.21 3.12
CA LYS A 147 -23.68 18.75 3.38
C LYS A 147 -22.87 17.99 2.35
N LYS A 148 -22.01 17.07 2.81
CA LYS A 148 -21.28 16.16 1.94
C LYS A 148 -22.26 15.30 1.13
N ARG A 149 -22.15 15.34 -0.20
CA ARG A 149 -23.05 14.61 -1.12
C ARG A 149 -22.33 13.53 -1.91
N GLY A 150 -21.02 13.65 -2.09
CA GLY A 150 -20.24 12.67 -2.79
C GLY A 150 -18.73 12.89 -2.67
N LEU A 151 -18.00 11.94 -3.26
CA LEU A 151 -16.56 12.00 -3.49
C LEU A 151 -16.36 11.78 -4.99
N LEU A 152 -15.59 12.63 -5.60
CA LEU A 152 -15.22 12.51 -7.01
C LEU A 152 -13.72 12.40 -7.15
N LYS A 153 -13.23 11.37 -7.85
CA LYS A 153 -11.82 11.20 -8.16
C LYS A 153 -11.54 11.87 -9.49
N VAL A 154 -10.70 12.89 -9.49
CA VAL A 154 -10.39 13.69 -10.68
C VAL A 154 -8.88 13.92 -10.79
N LYS A 155 -8.40 14.25 -11.99
CA LYS A 155 -7.01 14.65 -12.18
C LYS A 155 -6.72 15.95 -11.42
N ARG A 156 -5.52 16.04 -10.82
CA ARG A 156 -5.10 17.16 -9.98
C ARG A 156 -5.15 18.51 -10.71
N ASP A 157 -4.84 18.50 -12.02
CA ASP A 157 -4.78 19.69 -12.87
C ASP A 157 -6.06 19.90 -13.68
N LEU A 158 -7.20 19.34 -13.22
CA LEU A 158 -8.49 19.51 -13.90
C LEU A 158 -8.98 20.94 -13.66
N GLU A 159 -9.29 21.65 -14.75
CA GLU A 159 -9.87 23.00 -14.70
C GLU A 159 -11.28 22.96 -14.07
N GLU A 160 -11.67 24.06 -13.42
CA GLU A 160 -12.90 24.17 -12.65
C GLU A 160 -14.15 23.92 -13.51
N ASP A 161 -14.17 24.40 -14.75
CA ASP A 161 -15.27 24.20 -15.68
C ASP A 161 -15.48 22.71 -16.03
N ASN A 162 -14.37 22.00 -16.27
CA ASN A 162 -14.41 20.56 -16.54
C ASN A 162 -14.86 19.76 -15.29
N LEU A 163 -14.47 20.23 -14.11
CA LEU A 163 -14.89 19.64 -12.84
C LEU A 163 -16.41 19.80 -12.65
N LEU A 164 -16.95 20.98 -12.90
CA LEU A 164 -18.39 21.25 -12.82
C LEU A 164 -19.18 20.37 -13.80
N GLU A 165 -18.69 20.21 -15.03
CA GLU A 165 -19.31 19.29 -15.98
C GLU A 165 -19.37 17.85 -15.49
N LEU A 166 -18.29 17.35 -14.87
CA LEU A 166 -18.25 15.99 -14.32
C LEU A 166 -19.24 15.83 -13.15
N ILE A 167 -19.35 16.84 -12.28
CA ILE A 167 -20.30 16.84 -11.17
C ILE A 167 -21.75 16.81 -11.68
N ILE A 168 -22.08 17.60 -12.71
CA ILE A 168 -23.43 17.66 -13.32
C ILE A 168 -23.78 16.35 -14.03
N LYS A 169 -22.78 15.68 -14.62
CA LYS A 169 -22.96 14.37 -15.30
C LYS A 169 -23.12 13.20 -14.32
N ASP A 170 -22.68 13.35 -13.05
CA ASP A 170 -22.83 12.29 -12.05
C ASP A 170 -24.29 12.13 -11.63
N ILE A 171 -24.87 10.97 -11.95
CA ILE A 171 -26.28 10.64 -11.67
C ILE A 171 -26.63 10.73 -10.18
N LYS A 172 -25.65 10.42 -9.29
CA LYS A 172 -25.86 10.47 -7.84
C LYS A 172 -25.87 11.91 -7.29
N LEU A 173 -25.17 12.82 -7.95
CA LEU A 173 -25.08 14.22 -7.54
C LEU A 173 -26.17 15.07 -8.17
N LYS A 174 -26.61 14.72 -9.38
CA LYS A 174 -27.63 15.45 -10.15
C LYS A 174 -28.94 15.66 -9.41
N LYS A 175 -29.31 14.78 -8.48
CA LYS A 175 -30.53 14.91 -7.68
C LYS A 175 -30.46 16.00 -6.57
N TYR A 176 -29.30 16.60 -6.36
CA TYR A 176 -29.08 17.63 -5.33
C TYR A 176 -28.78 19.00 -5.93
N ILE A 177 -28.57 19.06 -7.25
CA ILE A 177 -28.40 20.26 -8.07
C ILE A 177 -29.76 20.65 -8.64
#